data_237b42e9f0dc9209f18a069483d9a1bd
#
_entry.id   237b42e9f0dc9209f18a069483d9a1bd
#
_cell.length_a   1.000
_cell.length_b   1.000
_cell.length_c   1.000
_cell.angle_alpha   90.00
_cell.angle_beta   90.00
_cell.angle_gamma   90.00
#
_symmetry.space_group_name_H-M   'P 1'
#
loop_
_entity.id
_entity.type
_entity.pdbx_description
1 polymer ?
#
loop_
_entity_poly.entity_id
_entity_poly.type
_entity_poly.pdbx_seq_one_letter_code
_entity_poly.pdbx_strand_id
1 'polypeptide(L)'
;LNLMNKFLFLVLLFHLFLMGQDCPPADTVQINPPQDLWSIPYENNWNGLEVMTWNVQEFPTSSNTVNYVSEIISEILPDIIAFQEISDIPDYENFASMNPAYNFIHTNYGSEVNPDLGMAVRSDCGEIVNYTTLFSSEGWAFAYRYPLKAELQWGCGDAAITIQLINIHMKAFDEGFNQRLAASQVLADYIQNNISENIIVAGDFNDEIDDPENDNSLWPLVEDQNSYFTTTPIAGDNYYNSFPWGMYASFIDHVLISAELFDENMLSGEIQTLRIDDYAGSSTYQYHISDHRPVLWKISIDVIDMSTGLVINEIMNNPVSVTDSYGEWFEVTNTSIETINL
;
A
#
# COMPACT_ATOMS: atom_id res chain seq x y z
N LEU A 1 22.08 33.21 47.42
CA LEU A 1 22.67 32.91 46.09
C LEU A 1 23.00 31.44 46.02
N ASN A 2 22.07 30.52 45.88
CA ASN A 2 22.34 29.11 45.46
C ASN A 2 21.07 28.22 45.35
N LEU A 3 19.91 28.79 45.09
CA LEU A 3 18.71 27.99 44.85
C LEU A 3 18.06 28.18 43.46
N MET A 4 18.55 29.12 42.65
CA MET A 4 18.00 29.37 41.29
C MET A 4 18.64 28.57 40.16
N ASN A 5 19.83 27.97 40.40
CA ASN A 5 20.52 27.20 39.34
C ASN A 5 20.25 25.71 39.32
N LYS A 6 19.39 25.18 40.21
CA LYS A 6 19.02 23.76 40.17
C LYS A 6 17.68 23.46 39.48
N PHE A 7 16.89 24.51 39.21
CA PHE A 7 15.60 24.33 38.53
C PHE A 7 15.68 24.41 36.99
N LEU A 8 16.79 24.99 36.46
CA LEU A 8 16.97 25.14 35.03
C LEU A 8 17.52 23.88 34.34
N PHE A 9 18.01 22.90 35.10
CA PHE A 9 18.56 21.65 34.55
C PHE A 9 17.54 20.50 34.50
N LEU A 10 16.40 20.65 35.15
CA LEU A 10 15.36 19.61 35.18
C LEU A 10 14.28 19.81 34.10
N VAL A 11 14.19 21.00 33.50
CA VAL A 11 13.20 21.28 32.44
C VAL A 11 13.77 20.95 31.06
N LEU A 12 15.09 20.86 30.90
CA LEU A 12 15.73 20.49 29.63
C LEU A 12 15.84 18.98 29.39
N LEU A 13 15.51 18.14 30.38
CA LEU A 13 15.53 16.69 30.24
C LEU A 13 14.16 16.06 29.98
N PHE A 14 13.08 16.86 29.99
CA PHE A 14 11.72 16.38 29.72
C PHE A 14 11.22 16.69 28.30
N HIS A 15 12.00 17.40 27.47
CA HIS A 15 11.66 17.70 26.07
C HIS A 15 12.39 16.80 25.06
N LEU A 16 13.10 15.78 25.51
CA LEU A 16 13.79 14.82 24.62
C LEU A 16 13.10 13.45 24.54
N PHE A 17 11.86 13.33 25.01
CA PHE A 17 11.15 12.03 25.04
C PHE A 17 9.75 12.06 24.42
N LEU A 18 9.48 12.99 23.50
CA LEU A 18 8.26 13.04 22.73
C LEU A 18 8.56 13.23 21.23
N MET A 19 9.65 12.67 20.76
CA MET A 19 9.75 12.28 19.36
C MET A 19 9.02 10.95 19.27
N GLY A 20 7.97 10.85 18.46
CA GLY A 20 7.40 9.55 18.12
C GLY A 20 8.57 8.61 17.77
N GLN A 21 8.62 7.43 18.33
CA GLN A 21 9.60 6.46 17.88
C GLN A 21 9.10 6.01 16.52
N ASP A 22 9.73 6.55 15.47
CA ASP A 22 9.59 5.97 14.14
C ASP A 22 9.90 4.49 14.23
N CYS A 23 9.21 3.67 13.45
CA CYS A 23 9.59 2.27 13.34
C CYS A 23 11.07 2.20 12.96
N PRO A 24 11.84 1.27 13.53
CA PRO A 24 13.23 1.15 13.15
C PRO A 24 13.32 0.95 11.64
N PRO A 25 14.22 1.67 10.93
CA PRO A 25 14.45 1.42 9.52
C PRO A 25 14.69 -0.07 9.26
N ALA A 26 14.23 -0.59 8.15
CA ALA A 26 14.36 -2.00 7.82
C ALA A 26 15.81 -2.50 7.83
N ASP A 27 16.79 -1.62 7.60
CA ASP A 27 18.22 -1.92 7.68
C ASP A 27 18.69 -2.32 9.10
N THR A 28 17.88 -2.04 10.14
CA THR A 28 18.13 -2.49 11.52
C THR A 28 17.64 -3.91 11.78
N VAL A 29 16.75 -4.43 10.93
CA VAL A 29 16.25 -5.80 11.01
C VAL A 29 17.25 -6.72 10.30
N GLN A 30 18.02 -7.49 11.06
CA GLN A 30 18.92 -8.47 10.49
C GLN A 30 18.14 -9.69 9.99
N ILE A 31 17.65 -9.61 8.76
CA ILE A 31 17.15 -10.78 8.03
C ILE A 31 18.31 -11.26 7.15
N ASN A 32 18.73 -12.50 7.34
CA ASN A 32 19.65 -13.11 6.39
C ASN A 32 18.81 -13.71 5.27
N PRO A 33 18.92 -13.20 4.02
CA PRO A 33 18.27 -13.83 2.88
C PRO A 33 18.65 -15.32 2.85
N PRO A 34 17.72 -16.22 2.54
CA PRO A 34 17.98 -17.65 2.63
C PRO A 34 19.14 -18.14 1.79
N GLN A 35 19.44 -17.48 0.66
CA GLN A 35 20.44 -17.95 -0.31
C GLN A 35 21.28 -16.85 -0.97
N ASP A 36 20.96 -15.56 -0.81
CA ASP A 36 21.65 -14.43 -1.47
C ASP A 36 21.76 -14.64 -3.01
N LEU A 37 20.61 -14.98 -3.62
CA LEU A 37 20.53 -15.38 -5.03
C LEU A 37 20.63 -14.21 -6.00
N TRP A 38 20.05 -13.07 -5.62
CA TRP A 38 19.95 -11.89 -6.45
C TRP A 38 20.30 -10.65 -5.65
N SER A 39 20.97 -9.69 -6.28
CA SER A 39 21.15 -8.36 -5.70
C SER A 39 20.07 -7.45 -6.28
N ILE A 40 18.89 -7.44 -5.67
CA ILE A 40 17.81 -6.54 -6.07
C ILE A 40 18.19 -5.15 -5.57
N PRO A 41 18.34 -4.13 -6.45
CA PRO A 41 18.77 -2.80 -6.04
C PRO A 41 17.58 -2.03 -5.42
N TYR A 42 17.18 -2.46 -4.26
CA TYR A 42 16.16 -1.82 -3.47
C TYR A 42 16.81 -1.35 -2.16
N GLU A 43 16.92 -0.04 -2.00
CA GLU A 43 17.40 0.55 -0.75
C GLU A 43 16.20 0.82 0.15
N ASN A 44 15.96 -0.08 1.10
CA ASN A 44 14.95 0.14 2.13
C ASN A 44 15.54 1.01 3.26
N ASN A 45 15.66 2.31 3.01
CA ASN A 45 16.03 3.33 3.98
C ASN A 45 14.88 4.29 4.30
N TRP A 46 13.66 3.87 3.98
CA TRP A 46 12.44 4.65 4.12
C TRP A 46 11.89 4.57 5.55
N ASN A 47 11.54 5.72 6.12
CA ASN A 47 10.95 5.82 7.47
C ASN A 47 9.42 5.91 7.45
N GLY A 48 8.77 5.64 6.32
CA GLY A 48 7.34 5.71 6.14
C GLY A 48 6.70 4.34 5.98
N LEU A 49 5.42 4.33 5.63
CA LEU A 49 4.65 3.13 5.32
C LEU A 49 4.97 2.64 3.91
N GLU A 50 5.25 1.35 3.79
CA GLU A 50 5.43 0.64 2.52
C GLU A 50 4.39 -0.46 2.36
N VAL A 51 3.59 -0.38 1.30
CA VAL A 51 2.57 -1.37 0.96
C VAL A 51 2.85 -1.98 -0.40
N MET A 52 3.08 -3.28 -0.44
CA MET A 52 3.32 -4.05 -1.64
C MET A 52 2.11 -4.94 -1.96
N THR A 53 1.64 -4.93 -3.21
CA THR A 53 0.74 -5.95 -3.73
C THR A 53 1.49 -6.86 -4.69
N TRP A 54 1.22 -8.16 -4.62
CA TRP A 54 1.88 -9.14 -5.47
C TRP A 54 1.02 -10.38 -5.70
N ASN A 55 0.52 -10.53 -6.91
CA ASN A 55 0.00 -11.81 -7.38
C ASN A 55 1.18 -12.77 -7.57
N VAL A 56 1.22 -13.86 -6.83
CA VAL A 56 2.32 -14.83 -6.81
C VAL A 56 2.03 -16.09 -7.62
N GLN A 57 1.13 -15.98 -8.59
CA GLN A 57 0.76 -16.97 -9.59
C GLN A 57 0.64 -18.41 -9.06
N GLU A 58 -0.59 -18.83 -8.75
CA GLU A 58 -0.88 -20.21 -8.32
C GLU A 58 0.11 -20.74 -7.26
N PHE A 59 0.45 -19.89 -6.28
CA PHE A 59 1.52 -20.16 -5.31
C PHE A 59 1.34 -21.49 -4.56
N PRO A 60 2.37 -22.39 -4.62
CA PRO A 60 3.63 -22.26 -5.33
C PRO A 60 3.53 -22.81 -6.78
N THR A 61 3.94 -22.01 -7.77
CA THR A 61 3.94 -22.44 -9.17
C THR A 61 5.02 -23.47 -9.48
N SER A 62 6.04 -23.60 -8.63
CA SER A 62 7.10 -24.60 -8.73
C SER A 62 7.68 -24.96 -7.37
N SER A 63 8.51 -26.02 -7.30
CA SER A 63 9.20 -26.41 -6.07
C SER A 63 10.20 -25.36 -5.53
N ASN A 64 10.56 -24.37 -6.32
CA ASN A 64 11.49 -23.31 -5.93
C ASN A 64 10.76 -22.04 -5.46
N THR A 65 9.46 -21.89 -5.75
CA THR A 65 8.70 -20.65 -5.54
C THR A 65 8.79 -20.17 -4.11
N VAL A 66 8.57 -21.03 -3.13
CA VAL A 66 8.64 -20.68 -1.70
C VAL A 66 9.99 -20.05 -1.35
N ASN A 67 11.10 -20.66 -1.80
CA ASN A 67 12.43 -20.13 -1.52
C ASN A 67 12.69 -18.81 -2.24
N TYR A 68 12.28 -18.70 -3.50
CA TYR A 68 12.51 -17.52 -4.33
C TYR A 68 11.70 -16.31 -3.84
N VAL A 69 10.43 -16.52 -3.50
CA VAL A 69 9.59 -15.45 -2.92
C VAL A 69 10.13 -15.03 -1.55
N SER A 70 10.59 -15.98 -0.71
CA SER A 70 11.24 -15.66 0.57
C SER A 70 12.50 -14.83 0.41
N GLU A 71 13.32 -15.15 -0.59
CA GLU A 71 14.52 -14.38 -0.93
C GLU A 71 14.17 -12.93 -1.29
N ILE A 72 13.21 -12.77 -2.20
CA ILE A 72 12.80 -11.46 -2.71
C ILE A 72 12.25 -10.58 -1.58
N ILE A 73 11.33 -11.10 -0.75
CA ILE A 73 10.76 -10.29 0.33
C ILE A 73 11.78 -9.98 1.42
N SER A 74 12.81 -10.81 1.60
CA SER A 74 13.88 -10.55 2.57
C SER A 74 14.86 -9.47 2.10
N GLU A 75 15.01 -9.26 0.78
CA GLU A 75 15.81 -8.16 0.23
C GLU A 75 15.03 -6.83 0.20
N ILE A 76 13.72 -6.87 -0.11
CA ILE A 76 12.91 -5.66 -0.24
C ILE A 76 12.43 -5.17 1.12
N LEU A 77 12.00 -6.08 2.01
CA LEU A 77 11.49 -5.83 3.36
C LEU A 77 10.36 -4.78 3.46
N PRO A 78 9.30 -4.85 2.63
CA PRO A 78 8.19 -3.93 2.75
C PRO A 78 7.44 -4.13 4.09
N ASP A 79 6.79 -3.09 4.61
CA ASP A 79 6.05 -3.19 5.87
C ASP A 79 4.84 -4.10 5.77
N ILE A 80 4.12 -3.99 4.65
CA ILE A 80 2.87 -4.71 4.38
C ILE A 80 2.91 -5.34 3.00
N ILE A 81 2.46 -6.60 2.90
CA ILE A 81 2.35 -7.32 1.63
C ILE A 81 0.94 -7.90 1.49
N ALA A 82 0.29 -7.60 0.37
CA ALA A 82 -0.94 -8.24 -0.06
C ALA A 82 -0.63 -9.26 -1.17
N PHE A 83 -0.83 -10.56 -0.89
CA PHE A 83 -0.59 -11.65 -1.82
C PHE A 83 -1.89 -12.14 -2.45
N GLN A 84 -1.87 -12.41 -3.75
CA GLN A 84 -2.97 -13.04 -4.46
C GLN A 84 -2.51 -14.39 -5.03
N GLU A 85 -3.46 -15.25 -5.34
CA GLU A 85 -3.25 -16.58 -5.91
C GLU A 85 -2.51 -17.58 -5.00
N ILE A 86 -2.86 -17.62 -3.73
CA ILE A 86 -2.40 -18.69 -2.83
C ILE A 86 -3.19 -19.98 -3.17
N SER A 87 -2.54 -20.93 -3.82
CA SER A 87 -3.18 -22.20 -4.25
C SER A 87 -2.93 -23.36 -3.31
N ASP A 88 -1.87 -23.31 -2.50
CA ASP A 88 -1.54 -24.32 -1.49
C ASP A 88 -1.31 -23.67 -0.12
N ILE A 89 -2.26 -23.85 0.79
CA ILE A 89 -2.18 -23.28 2.14
C ILE A 89 -1.02 -23.88 2.95
N PRO A 90 -0.78 -25.20 2.98
CA PRO A 90 0.40 -25.80 3.62
C PRO A 90 1.73 -25.17 3.17
N ASP A 91 1.90 -24.92 1.87
CA ASP A 91 3.11 -24.30 1.34
C ASP A 91 3.18 -22.81 1.72
N TYR A 92 2.04 -22.10 1.79
CA TYR A 92 1.99 -20.73 2.29
C TYR A 92 2.33 -20.65 3.79
N GLU A 93 1.84 -21.57 4.61
CA GLU A 93 2.21 -21.67 6.03
C GLU A 93 3.70 -22.01 6.21
N ASN A 94 4.27 -22.86 5.34
CA ASN A 94 5.71 -23.12 5.30
C ASN A 94 6.50 -21.85 4.93
N PHE A 95 6.05 -21.12 3.91
CA PHE A 95 6.61 -19.82 3.52
C PHE A 95 6.57 -18.81 4.69
N ALA A 96 5.44 -18.73 5.41
CA ALA A 96 5.32 -17.88 6.59
C ALA A 96 6.34 -18.25 7.68
N SER A 97 6.56 -19.55 7.92
CA SER A 97 7.53 -20.03 8.90
C SER A 97 8.99 -19.70 8.54
N MET A 98 9.29 -19.55 7.26
CA MET A 98 10.62 -19.16 6.76
C MET A 98 10.88 -17.66 6.88
N ASN A 99 9.82 -16.85 7.06
CA ASN A 99 9.88 -15.39 7.10
C ASN A 99 9.41 -14.82 8.46
N PRO A 100 10.11 -15.14 9.57
CA PRO A 100 9.67 -14.84 10.93
C PRO A 100 9.64 -13.34 11.27
N ALA A 101 10.14 -12.47 10.39
CA ALA A 101 10.01 -11.02 10.53
C ALA A 101 8.58 -10.52 10.29
N TYR A 102 7.72 -11.36 9.72
CA TYR A 102 6.36 -11.01 9.37
C TYR A 102 5.33 -11.83 10.15
N ASN A 103 4.19 -11.20 10.44
CA ASN A 103 2.97 -11.88 10.84
C ASN A 103 2.11 -12.12 9.60
N PHE A 104 1.75 -13.37 9.33
CA PHE A 104 1.00 -13.79 8.15
C PHE A 104 -0.43 -14.14 8.49
N ILE A 105 -1.36 -13.79 7.60
CA ILE A 105 -2.74 -14.27 7.58
C ILE A 105 -3.13 -14.68 6.17
N HIS A 106 -4.17 -15.49 6.04
CA HIS A 106 -4.73 -15.89 4.75
C HIS A 106 -6.23 -16.19 4.87
N THR A 107 -6.91 -16.21 3.73
CA THR A 107 -8.23 -16.80 3.61
C THR A 107 -8.14 -18.32 3.54
N ASN A 108 -9.27 -19.00 3.65
CA ASN A 108 -9.40 -20.42 3.36
C ASN A 108 -10.79 -20.65 2.78
N TYR A 109 -10.91 -20.52 1.47
CA TYR A 109 -12.19 -20.68 0.79
C TYR A 109 -12.61 -22.16 0.66
N GLY A 110 -11.70 -23.09 0.94
CA GLY A 110 -11.96 -24.52 0.89
C GLY A 110 -12.28 -25.02 -0.52
N SER A 111 -11.81 -24.32 -1.53
CA SER A 111 -12.09 -24.60 -2.94
C SER A 111 -10.78 -24.72 -3.73
N GLU A 112 -10.61 -25.86 -4.43
CA GLU A 112 -9.49 -26.04 -5.37
C GLU A 112 -9.61 -25.14 -6.62
N VAL A 113 -10.75 -24.44 -6.78
CA VAL A 113 -11.04 -23.62 -7.97
C VAL A 113 -10.73 -22.14 -7.76
N ASN A 114 -10.78 -21.70 -6.51
CA ASN A 114 -10.54 -20.28 -6.16
C ASN A 114 -9.29 -20.18 -5.29
N PRO A 115 -8.20 -19.60 -5.81
CA PRO A 115 -7.01 -19.37 -5.00
C PRO A 115 -7.32 -18.41 -3.86
N ASP A 116 -6.65 -18.62 -2.73
CA ASP A 116 -6.77 -17.83 -1.52
C ASP A 116 -6.00 -16.51 -1.62
N LEU A 117 -6.30 -15.59 -0.69
CA LEU A 117 -5.61 -14.34 -0.48
C LEU A 117 -4.74 -14.44 0.78
N GLY A 118 -3.56 -13.87 0.74
CA GLY A 118 -2.66 -13.77 1.88
C GLY A 118 -2.27 -12.35 2.19
N MET A 119 -1.87 -12.10 3.42
CA MET A 119 -1.24 -10.84 3.83
C MET A 119 -0.08 -11.13 4.76
N ALA A 120 0.93 -10.26 4.71
CA ALA A 120 2.03 -10.25 5.65
C ALA A 120 2.25 -8.84 6.17
N VAL A 121 2.49 -8.70 7.47
CA VAL A 121 2.79 -7.42 8.12
C VAL A 121 4.07 -7.57 8.92
N ARG A 122 5.04 -6.71 8.69
CA ARG A 122 6.32 -6.74 9.38
C ARG A 122 6.13 -6.49 10.88
N SER A 123 6.59 -7.41 11.71
CA SER A 123 6.26 -7.46 13.13
C SER A 123 6.92 -6.38 14.00
N ASP A 124 7.94 -5.71 13.49
CA ASP A 124 8.61 -4.59 14.16
C ASP A 124 7.96 -3.24 13.90
N CYS A 125 7.10 -3.14 12.88
CA CYS A 125 6.41 -1.93 12.48
C CYS A 125 4.89 -2.00 12.60
N GLY A 126 4.31 -3.19 12.66
CA GLY A 126 2.87 -3.32 12.63
C GLY A 126 2.31 -4.54 13.35
N GLU A 127 1.07 -4.41 13.79
CA GLU A 127 0.29 -5.48 14.42
C GLU A 127 -1.02 -5.70 13.67
N ILE A 128 -1.36 -6.95 13.41
CA ILE A 128 -2.68 -7.34 12.90
C ILE A 128 -3.62 -7.48 14.10
N VAL A 129 -4.49 -6.48 14.29
CA VAL A 129 -5.45 -6.46 15.40
C VAL A 129 -6.60 -7.43 15.17
N ASN A 130 -7.11 -7.45 13.92
CA ASN A 130 -8.23 -8.29 13.53
C ASN A 130 -8.23 -8.50 12.01
N TYR A 131 -8.83 -9.59 11.54
CA TYR A 131 -9.04 -9.80 10.11
C TYR A 131 -10.32 -10.59 9.83
N THR A 132 -10.90 -10.38 8.66
CA THR A 132 -12.12 -11.04 8.20
C THR A 132 -12.24 -10.97 6.69
N THR A 133 -13.11 -11.77 6.10
CA THR A 133 -13.52 -11.60 4.71
C THR A 133 -14.70 -10.63 4.61
N LEU A 134 -14.71 -9.81 3.56
CA LEU A 134 -15.78 -8.84 3.27
C LEU A 134 -16.74 -9.37 2.18
N PHE A 135 -17.91 -8.73 2.10
CA PHE A 135 -18.85 -8.83 0.99
C PHE A 135 -19.34 -10.26 0.68
N SER A 136 -19.60 -11.04 1.73
CA SER A 136 -20.09 -12.42 1.57
C SER A 136 -21.42 -12.54 0.80
N SER A 137 -22.24 -11.47 0.79
CA SER A 137 -23.47 -11.36 -0.02
C SER A 137 -23.21 -11.05 -1.49
N GLU A 138 -22.02 -10.50 -1.82
CA GLU A 138 -21.64 -10.03 -3.15
C GLU A 138 -20.68 -10.99 -3.86
N GLY A 139 -20.75 -12.29 -3.52
CA GLY A 139 -19.79 -13.29 -3.98
C GLY A 139 -19.63 -13.34 -5.50
N TRP A 140 -20.71 -13.11 -6.26
CA TRP A 140 -20.65 -13.08 -7.73
C TRP A 140 -19.73 -11.95 -8.23
N ALA A 141 -19.81 -10.77 -7.66
CA ALA A 141 -18.99 -9.61 -8.04
C ALA A 141 -17.49 -9.91 -7.86
N PHE A 142 -17.13 -10.56 -6.77
CA PHE A 142 -15.74 -10.94 -6.46
C PHE A 142 -15.36 -12.34 -6.98
N ALA A 143 -16.13 -12.91 -7.91
CA ALA A 143 -15.89 -14.28 -8.43
C ALA A 143 -15.74 -15.33 -7.32
N TYR A 144 -16.44 -15.13 -6.19
CA TYR A 144 -16.38 -15.92 -4.96
C TYR A 144 -15.00 -15.95 -4.28
N ARG A 145 -14.10 -15.03 -4.63
CA ARG A 145 -12.86 -14.69 -3.91
C ARG A 145 -13.14 -13.50 -3.03
N TYR A 146 -13.68 -13.74 -1.83
CA TYR A 146 -14.09 -12.68 -0.92
C TYR A 146 -12.89 -11.87 -0.45
N PRO A 147 -12.89 -10.52 -0.58
CA PRO A 147 -11.79 -9.69 -0.14
C PRO A 147 -11.36 -9.97 1.29
N LEU A 148 -10.06 -10.10 1.52
CA LEU A 148 -9.48 -10.23 2.85
C LEU A 148 -9.23 -8.84 3.43
N LYS A 149 -9.91 -8.50 4.53
CA LYS A 149 -9.67 -7.27 5.28
C LYS A 149 -8.88 -7.56 6.54
N ALA A 150 -7.83 -6.80 6.78
CA ALA A 150 -7.14 -6.72 8.06
C ALA A 150 -7.25 -5.31 8.65
N GLU A 151 -7.47 -5.24 9.96
CA GLU A 151 -7.31 -4.02 10.75
C GLU A 151 -5.91 -4.04 11.36
N LEU A 152 -5.10 -3.06 11.02
CA LEU A 152 -3.71 -2.98 11.39
C LEU A 152 -3.47 -1.78 12.30
N GLN A 153 -2.60 -1.94 13.29
CA GLN A 153 -1.91 -0.83 13.94
C GLN A 153 -0.52 -0.76 13.33
N TRP A 154 -0.21 0.32 12.61
CA TRP A 154 1.10 0.53 12.02
C TRP A 154 1.78 1.75 12.65
N GLY A 155 3.08 1.65 12.88
CA GLY A 155 3.86 2.66 13.58
C GLY A 155 4.21 2.25 15.01
N CYS A 156 4.96 3.09 15.71
CA CYS A 156 5.45 2.82 17.05
C CYS A 156 4.95 3.85 18.07
N GLY A 157 4.54 3.37 19.25
CA GLY A 157 4.14 4.23 20.36
C GLY A 157 2.85 5.02 20.10
N ASP A 158 2.81 6.27 20.53
CA ASP A 158 1.62 7.13 20.42
C ASP A 158 1.37 7.66 18.99
N ALA A 159 2.32 7.44 18.08
CA ALA A 159 2.21 7.81 16.66
C ALA A 159 1.62 6.67 15.79
N ALA A 160 1.29 5.53 16.38
CA ALA A 160 0.69 4.43 15.63
C ALA A 160 -0.67 4.83 15.04
N ILE A 161 -0.88 4.49 13.76
CA ILE A 161 -2.13 4.71 13.06
C ILE A 161 -2.89 3.41 12.84
N THR A 162 -4.22 3.50 12.78
CA THR A 162 -5.06 2.39 12.38
C THR A 162 -5.25 2.41 10.88
N ILE A 163 -5.01 1.28 10.23
CA ILE A 163 -5.21 1.09 8.79
C ILE A 163 -6.17 -0.08 8.57
N GLN A 164 -7.12 0.10 7.66
CA GLN A 164 -7.90 -1.00 7.10
C GLN A 164 -7.27 -1.40 5.76
N LEU A 165 -6.53 -2.50 5.74
CA LEU A 165 -6.00 -3.08 4.51
C LEU A 165 -7.00 -4.09 3.95
N ILE A 166 -7.37 -3.93 2.68
CA ILE A 166 -8.27 -4.82 1.94
C ILE A 166 -7.49 -5.40 0.77
N ASN A 167 -7.24 -6.70 0.79
CA ASN A 167 -6.63 -7.43 -0.32
C ASN A 167 -7.72 -8.00 -1.21
N ILE A 168 -7.59 -7.81 -2.52
CA ILE A 168 -8.54 -8.27 -3.53
C ILE A 168 -7.84 -9.02 -4.66
N HIS A 169 -8.61 -9.90 -5.33
CA HIS A 169 -8.25 -10.47 -6.62
C HIS A 169 -9.52 -10.55 -7.47
N MET A 170 -9.69 -9.62 -8.40
CA MET A 170 -10.88 -9.53 -9.24
C MET A 170 -10.88 -10.56 -10.37
N LYS A 171 -12.00 -10.73 -11.05
CA LYS A 171 -12.16 -11.70 -12.13
C LYS A 171 -11.35 -11.29 -13.36
N ALA A 172 -10.48 -12.17 -13.82
CA ALA A 172 -9.69 -11.99 -15.03
C ALA A 172 -10.53 -12.03 -16.32
N PHE A 173 -9.94 -11.54 -17.41
CA PHE A 173 -10.39 -11.54 -18.79
C PHE A 173 -11.63 -10.68 -19.09
N ASP A 174 -11.95 -10.49 -20.36
CA ASP A 174 -13.06 -9.66 -20.84
C ASP A 174 -14.43 -10.12 -20.32
N GLU A 175 -14.65 -11.42 -20.19
CA GLU A 175 -15.88 -11.97 -19.61
C GLU A 175 -16.09 -11.61 -18.14
N GLY A 176 -15.04 -11.17 -17.46
CA GLY A 176 -15.06 -10.67 -16.07
C GLY A 176 -15.51 -9.22 -15.91
N PHE A 177 -15.63 -8.46 -17.00
CA PHE A 177 -15.91 -7.02 -16.95
C PHE A 177 -17.09 -6.64 -16.03
N ASN A 178 -18.23 -7.28 -16.20
CA ASN A 178 -19.42 -6.95 -15.38
C ASN A 178 -19.26 -7.34 -13.91
N GLN A 179 -18.45 -8.35 -13.61
CA GLN A 179 -18.15 -8.74 -12.22
C GLN A 179 -17.23 -7.69 -11.60
N ARG A 180 -16.17 -7.28 -12.29
CA ARG A 180 -15.25 -6.23 -11.83
C ARG A 180 -15.98 -4.89 -11.65
N LEU A 181 -16.85 -4.50 -12.59
CA LEU A 181 -17.66 -3.28 -12.47
C LEU A 181 -18.54 -3.31 -11.21
N ALA A 182 -19.20 -4.44 -10.94
CA ALA A 182 -19.99 -4.61 -9.73
C ALA A 182 -19.12 -4.59 -8.46
N ALA A 183 -17.95 -5.23 -8.48
CA ALA A 183 -17.01 -5.21 -7.38
C ALA A 183 -16.48 -3.80 -7.10
N SER A 184 -16.18 -3.04 -8.14
CA SER A 184 -15.74 -1.63 -8.04
C SER A 184 -16.81 -0.76 -7.40
N GLN A 185 -18.08 -0.94 -7.75
CA GLN A 185 -19.19 -0.23 -7.11
C GLN A 185 -19.32 -0.58 -5.63
N VAL A 186 -19.20 -1.87 -5.28
CA VAL A 186 -19.26 -2.33 -3.87
C VAL A 186 -18.12 -1.74 -3.06
N LEU A 187 -16.91 -1.67 -3.63
CA LEU A 187 -15.75 -1.07 -2.96
C LEU A 187 -15.92 0.45 -2.80
N ALA A 188 -16.39 1.17 -3.83
CA ALA A 188 -16.67 2.61 -3.76
C ALA A 188 -17.70 2.91 -2.67
N ASP A 189 -18.81 2.16 -2.63
CA ASP A 189 -19.85 2.29 -1.59
C ASP A 189 -19.26 2.01 -0.18
N TYR A 190 -18.35 1.03 -0.06
CA TYR A 190 -17.69 0.73 1.20
C TYR A 190 -16.80 1.88 1.66
N ILE A 191 -15.96 2.43 0.79
CA ILE A 191 -15.08 3.57 1.09
C ILE A 191 -15.93 4.78 1.49
N GLN A 192 -16.97 5.10 0.73
CA GLN A 192 -17.87 6.21 1.03
C GLN A 192 -18.55 6.08 2.40
N ASN A 193 -18.92 4.85 2.80
CA ASN A 193 -19.55 4.60 4.10
C ASN A 193 -18.54 4.60 5.27
N ASN A 194 -17.24 4.57 5.00
CA ASN A 194 -16.16 4.56 5.98
C ASN A 194 -15.13 5.68 5.72
N ILE A 195 -15.60 6.86 5.32
CA ILE A 195 -14.79 7.98 4.81
C ILE A 195 -13.75 8.51 5.82
N SER A 196 -13.94 8.29 7.12
CA SER A 196 -13.02 8.72 8.18
C SER A 196 -11.97 7.66 8.56
N GLU A 197 -11.86 6.61 7.76
CA GLU A 197 -10.94 5.51 8.01
C GLU A 197 -9.78 5.53 7.01
N ASN A 198 -8.57 5.23 7.47
CA ASN A 198 -7.42 5.00 6.58
C ASN A 198 -7.59 3.66 5.86
N ILE A 199 -8.22 3.67 4.69
CA ILE A 199 -8.47 2.47 3.90
C ILE A 199 -7.45 2.37 2.79
N ILE A 200 -6.82 1.20 2.68
CA ILE A 200 -5.94 0.82 1.58
C ILE A 200 -6.52 -0.44 0.94
N VAL A 201 -6.81 -0.37 -0.35
CA VAL A 201 -7.19 -1.55 -1.15
C VAL A 201 -6.02 -1.88 -2.06
N ALA A 202 -5.42 -3.04 -1.86
CA ALA A 202 -4.28 -3.50 -2.65
C ALA A 202 -4.61 -4.86 -3.27
N GLY A 203 -4.20 -5.09 -4.51
CA GLY A 203 -4.49 -6.36 -5.15
C GLY A 203 -4.35 -6.36 -6.65
N ASP A 204 -4.73 -7.51 -7.22
CA ASP A 204 -4.91 -7.71 -8.65
C ASP A 204 -6.37 -7.34 -9.02
N PHE A 205 -6.52 -6.17 -9.63
CA PHE A 205 -7.81 -5.65 -10.07
C PHE A 205 -8.23 -6.20 -11.44
N ASN A 206 -7.30 -6.84 -12.16
CA ASN A 206 -7.52 -7.42 -13.47
C ASN A 206 -8.09 -6.46 -14.52
N ASP A 207 -7.82 -5.16 -14.37
CA ASP A 207 -8.20 -4.12 -15.33
C ASP A 207 -7.26 -2.91 -15.25
N GLU A 208 -7.17 -2.11 -16.32
CA GLU A 208 -6.36 -0.90 -16.42
C GLU A 208 -7.18 0.32 -16.01
N ILE A 209 -6.60 1.22 -15.20
CA ILE A 209 -7.32 2.40 -14.67
C ILE A 209 -7.38 3.56 -15.68
N ASP A 210 -6.56 3.56 -16.70
CA ASP A 210 -6.47 4.60 -17.74
C ASP A 210 -7.31 4.29 -18.98
N ASP A 211 -8.04 3.18 -18.99
CA ASP A 211 -9.01 2.86 -20.02
C ASP A 211 -10.15 3.87 -20.05
N PRO A 212 -10.76 4.13 -21.23
CA PRO A 212 -11.95 4.98 -21.34
C PRO A 212 -13.13 4.46 -20.52
N GLU A 213 -13.96 5.36 -19.97
CA GLU A 213 -15.12 5.07 -19.11
C GLU A 213 -15.94 3.84 -19.53
N ASN A 214 -16.26 3.70 -20.83
CA ASN A 214 -17.11 2.61 -21.31
C ASN A 214 -16.41 1.24 -21.35
N ASP A 215 -15.09 1.24 -21.31
CA ASP A 215 -14.25 0.04 -21.38
C ASP A 215 -13.51 -0.24 -20.03
N ASN A 216 -13.73 0.63 -19.03
CA ASN A 216 -13.08 0.59 -17.72
C ASN A 216 -14.02 0.03 -16.65
N SER A 217 -13.82 -1.19 -16.20
CA SER A 217 -14.63 -1.77 -15.14
C SER A 217 -14.31 -1.20 -13.74
N LEU A 218 -13.21 -0.46 -13.60
CA LEU A 218 -12.80 0.23 -12.37
C LEU A 218 -13.34 1.67 -12.30
N TRP A 219 -14.12 2.11 -13.32
CA TRP A 219 -14.61 3.48 -13.41
C TRP A 219 -15.31 3.99 -12.14
N PRO A 220 -16.14 3.19 -11.42
CA PRO A 220 -16.75 3.64 -10.16
C PRO A 220 -15.72 4.04 -9.08
N LEU A 221 -14.51 3.50 -9.12
CA LEU A 221 -13.43 3.87 -8.21
C LEU A 221 -12.56 5.01 -8.79
N VAL A 222 -12.43 5.07 -10.12
CA VAL A 222 -11.63 6.11 -10.81
C VAL A 222 -12.32 7.49 -10.72
N GLU A 223 -13.67 7.55 -10.83
CA GLU A 223 -14.42 8.79 -10.74
C GLU A 223 -14.77 9.21 -9.29
N ASP A 224 -14.59 8.32 -8.30
CA ASP A 224 -14.94 8.60 -6.90
C ASP A 224 -13.96 9.61 -6.29
N GLN A 225 -14.53 10.68 -5.70
CA GLN A 225 -13.73 11.73 -5.05
C GLN A 225 -13.15 11.31 -3.68
N ASN A 226 -13.61 10.19 -3.14
CA ASN A 226 -13.18 9.67 -1.84
C ASN A 226 -12.14 8.54 -1.95
N SER A 227 -11.75 8.21 -3.18
CA SER A 227 -10.71 7.22 -3.44
C SER A 227 -9.73 7.69 -4.52
N TYR A 228 -8.49 7.18 -4.47
CA TYR A 228 -7.45 7.51 -5.42
C TYR A 228 -6.55 6.31 -5.67
N PHE A 229 -6.35 5.96 -6.92
CA PHE A 229 -5.36 4.99 -7.33
C PHE A 229 -3.95 5.60 -7.29
N THR A 230 -3.14 5.17 -6.37
CA THR A 230 -1.75 5.65 -6.21
C THR A 230 -0.89 5.30 -7.43
N THR A 231 -1.33 4.33 -8.23
CA THR A 231 -0.71 3.86 -9.47
C THR A 231 -0.96 4.78 -10.68
N THR A 232 -1.88 5.74 -10.57
CA THR A 232 -2.23 6.68 -11.66
C THR A 232 -1.02 7.33 -12.35
N PRO A 233 0.06 7.74 -11.65
CA PRO A 233 1.19 8.37 -12.31
C PRO A 233 1.98 7.47 -13.28
N ILE A 234 1.85 6.15 -13.17
CA ILE A 234 2.64 5.18 -13.94
C ILE A 234 1.80 4.22 -14.78
N ALA A 235 0.47 4.19 -14.60
CA ALA A 235 -0.42 3.20 -15.22
C ALA A 235 -0.37 3.20 -16.77
N GLY A 236 -0.24 4.36 -17.40
CA GLY A 236 -0.20 4.48 -18.87
C GLY A 236 1.18 4.21 -19.50
N ASP A 237 2.19 3.82 -18.74
CA ASP A 237 3.54 3.53 -19.26
C ASP A 237 3.85 2.03 -19.18
N ASN A 238 3.94 1.40 -20.33
CA ASN A 238 4.24 -0.04 -20.47
C ASN A 238 5.53 -0.50 -19.76
N TYR A 239 6.44 0.43 -19.45
CA TYR A 239 7.63 0.10 -18.66
C TYR A 239 7.29 -0.43 -17.28
N TYR A 240 6.18 0.08 -16.73
CA TYR A 240 5.72 -0.26 -15.38
C TYR A 240 4.67 -1.39 -15.33
N ASN A 241 4.29 -1.98 -16.48
CA ASN A 241 3.30 -3.06 -16.51
C ASN A 241 3.59 -4.11 -15.42
N SER A 242 2.57 -4.35 -14.59
CA SER A 242 2.64 -5.36 -13.53
C SER A 242 2.49 -6.78 -14.10
N PHE A 243 1.73 -6.95 -15.18
CA PHE A 243 1.72 -8.16 -16.01
C PHE A 243 2.47 -7.88 -17.33
N PRO A 244 3.78 -8.18 -17.44
CA PRO A 244 4.62 -7.68 -18.53
C PRO A 244 4.70 -8.59 -19.77
N TRP A 245 3.88 -9.63 -19.90
CA TRP A 245 4.13 -10.72 -20.83
C TRP A 245 3.32 -10.66 -22.13
N GLY A 246 4.05 -10.68 -23.25
CA GLY A 246 3.47 -10.87 -24.58
C GLY A 246 2.56 -9.74 -25.03
N MET A 247 1.48 -10.10 -25.74
CA MET A 247 0.52 -9.14 -26.28
C MET A 247 -0.56 -8.69 -25.28
N TYR A 248 -0.58 -9.29 -24.11
CA TYR A 248 -1.50 -8.98 -23.02
C TYR A 248 -0.82 -8.20 -21.91
N ALA A 249 0.40 -7.70 -22.16
CA ALA A 249 1.12 -6.90 -21.18
C ALA A 249 0.29 -5.68 -20.76
N SER A 250 0.03 -5.56 -19.45
CA SER A 250 -0.92 -4.60 -18.88
C SER A 250 -0.54 -4.21 -17.45
N PHE A 251 -1.06 -3.08 -17.00
CA PHE A 251 -0.91 -2.63 -15.61
C PHE A 251 -2.21 -2.89 -14.85
N ILE A 252 -2.29 -4.00 -14.14
CA ILE A 252 -3.53 -4.52 -13.53
C ILE A 252 -3.48 -4.73 -12.03
N ASP A 253 -2.29 -4.60 -11.42
CA ASP A 253 -2.11 -4.65 -9.97
C ASP A 253 -2.04 -3.23 -9.42
N HIS A 254 -2.92 -2.89 -8.49
CA HIS A 254 -3.06 -1.52 -8.02
C HIS A 254 -3.08 -1.40 -6.50
N VAL A 255 -2.78 -0.19 -6.03
CA VAL A 255 -3.02 0.26 -4.67
C VAL A 255 -3.95 1.48 -4.73
N LEU A 256 -5.11 1.36 -4.09
CA LEU A 256 -6.12 2.40 -3.97
C LEU A 256 -6.18 2.85 -2.51
N ILE A 257 -6.31 4.14 -2.27
CA ILE A 257 -6.40 4.74 -0.93
C ILE A 257 -7.68 5.54 -0.75
N SER A 258 -8.17 5.64 0.49
CA SER A 258 -9.26 6.54 0.87
C SER A 258 -8.76 7.98 1.08
N ALA A 259 -9.71 8.92 1.15
CA ALA A 259 -9.44 10.35 1.27
C ALA A 259 -8.58 10.74 2.50
N GLU A 260 -8.66 9.97 3.59
CA GLU A 260 -7.85 10.21 4.80
C GLU A 260 -6.32 10.10 4.55
N LEU A 261 -5.91 9.45 3.45
CA LEU A 261 -4.50 9.28 3.08
C LEU A 261 -4.08 10.16 1.89
N PHE A 262 -4.93 11.08 1.42
CA PHE A 262 -4.62 11.89 0.24
C PHE A 262 -3.50 12.90 0.49
N ASP A 263 -3.51 13.55 1.64
CA ASP A 263 -2.54 14.60 1.97
C ASP A 263 -1.13 14.01 2.07
N GLU A 264 -0.98 12.87 2.74
CA GLU A 264 0.28 12.15 2.88
C GLU A 264 0.78 11.65 1.51
N ASN A 265 -0.14 11.11 0.69
CA ASN A 265 0.20 10.66 -0.66
C ASN A 265 0.62 11.83 -1.57
N MET A 266 -0.06 12.98 -1.50
CA MET A 266 0.32 14.18 -2.27
C MET A 266 1.68 14.74 -1.87
N LEU A 267 2.04 14.65 -0.59
CA LEU A 267 3.28 15.20 -0.07
C LEU A 267 4.48 14.29 -0.29
N SER A 268 4.29 12.98 -0.19
CA SER A 268 5.39 12.02 -0.15
C SER A 268 5.14 10.70 -0.89
N GLY A 269 3.98 10.55 -1.55
CA GLY A 269 3.63 9.31 -2.23
C GLY A 269 4.59 8.95 -3.35
N GLU A 270 5.16 7.75 -3.28
CA GLU A 270 5.96 7.15 -4.32
C GLU A 270 5.35 5.81 -4.74
N ILE A 271 5.32 5.54 -6.02
CA ILE A 271 4.81 4.30 -6.59
C ILE A 271 5.80 3.72 -7.60
N GLN A 272 6.01 2.41 -7.54
CA GLN A 272 6.87 1.72 -8.49
C GLN A 272 6.44 0.27 -8.72
N THR A 273 6.66 -0.23 -9.92
CA THR A 273 6.65 -1.66 -10.22
C THR A 273 8.05 -2.22 -10.02
N LEU A 274 8.19 -3.22 -9.19
CA LEU A 274 9.48 -3.85 -8.92
C LEU A 274 9.81 -4.87 -10.02
N ARG A 275 10.74 -4.51 -10.89
CA ARG A 275 11.14 -5.31 -12.05
C ARG A 275 12.16 -6.38 -11.66
N ILE A 276 11.75 -7.30 -10.81
CA ILE A 276 12.60 -8.37 -10.27
C ILE A 276 13.07 -9.33 -11.38
N ASP A 277 12.28 -9.46 -12.44
CA ASP A 277 12.61 -10.25 -13.64
C ASP A 277 13.88 -9.75 -14.37
N ASP A 278 14.26 -8.50 -14.20
CA ASP A 278 15.53 -7.96 -14.72
C ASP A 278 16.76 -8.55 -14.01
N TYR A 279 16.61 -9.01 -12.76
CA TYR A 279 17.68 -9.58 -11.92
C TYR A 279 17.63 -11.09 -11.86
N ALA A 280 16.44 -11.66 -11.66
CA ALA A 280 16.25 -13.11 -11.62
C ALA A 280 16.33 -13.76 -13.03
N GLY A 281 16.20 -12.96 -14.08
CA GLY A 281 16.04 -13.38 -15.46
C GLY A 281 14.59 -13.75 -15.77
N SER A 282 14.05 -13.23 -16.88
CA SER A 282 12.62 -13.33 -17.22
C SER A 282 12.06 -14.74 -17.21
N SER A 283 12.83 -15.75 -17.68
CA SER A 283 12.37 -17.16 -17.65
C SER A 283 12.31 -17.72 -16.24
N THR A 284 13.29 -17.42 -15.39
CA THR A 284 13.29 -17.86 -13.98
C THR A 284 12.11 -17.23 -13.26
N TYR A 285 11.91 -15.95 -13.46
CA TYR A 285 10.82 -15.20 -12.84
C TYR A 285 9.46 -15.78 -13.25
N GLN A 286 9.17 -15.82 -14.55
CA GLN A 286 7.87 -16.24 -15.07
C GLN A 286 7.50 -17.70 -14.75
N TYR A 287 8.47 -18.63 -14.73
CA TYR A 287 8.16 -20.06 -14.54
C TYR A 287 8.34 -20.56 -13.11
N HIS A 288 8.98 -19.77 -12.23
CA HIS A 288 9.31 -20.24 -10.89
C HIS A 288 8.97 -19.26 -9.79
N ILE A 289 8.54 -18.05 -10.12
CA ILE A 289 8.21 -17.01 -9.14
C ILE A 289 6.78 -16.52 -9.37
N SER A 290 6.56 -15.73 -10.44
CA SER A 290 5.24 -15.22 -10.81
C SER A 290 5.24 -14.69 -12.25
N ASP A 291 4.06 -14.60 -12.86
CA ASP A 291 3.81 -13.84 -14.08
C ASP A 291 3.40 -12.38 -13.80
N HIS A 292 3.27 -11.98 -12.54
CA HIS A 292 3.08 -10.59 -12.13
C HIS A 292 4.33 -10.04 -11.43
N ARG A 293 4.62 -8.76 -11.67
CA ARG A 293 5.60 -7.98 -10.92
C ARG A 293 4.95 -7.36 -9.69
N PRO A 294 5.63 -7.31 -8.53
CA PRO A 294 5.11 -6.58 -7.38
C PRO A 294 4.97 -5.09 -7.68
N VAL A 295 3.90 -4.48 -7.16
CA VAL A 295 3.71 -3.03 -7.14
C VAL A 295 3.85 -2.55 -5.71
N LEU A 296 4.74 -1.58 -5.50
CA LEU A 296 5.08 -1.03 -4.21
C LEU A 296 4.72 0.45 -4.13
N TRP A 297 3.89 0.79 -3.17
CA TRP A 297 3.53 2.15 -2.80
C TRP A 297 4.15 2.52 -1.45
N LYS A 298 4.63 3.76 -1.36
CA LYS A 298 5.28 4.31 -0.16
C LYS A 298 4.71 5.67 0.17
N ILE A 299 4.49 5.92 1.44
CA ILE A 299 4.19 7.27 1.97
C ILE A 299 4.95 7.52 3.26
N SER A 300 5.34 8.77 3.47
CA SER A 300 5.74 9.24 4.80
C SER A 300 4.46 9.55 5.59
N ILE A 301 4.22 8.80 6.64
CA ILE A 301 3.21 9.16 7.63
C ILE A 301 3.91 10.00 8.70
N ASP A 302 4.38 11.15 8.29
CA ASP A 302 4.75 12.14 9.27
C ASP A 302 3.47 12.56 10.00
N VAL A 303 3.44 12.36 11.30
CA VAL A 303 2.57 13.20 12.13
C VAL A 303 2.97 14.62 11.77
N ILE A 304 2.16 15.28 10.95
CA ILE A 304 2.36 16.67 10.64
C ILE A 304 2.40 17.32 12.01
N ASP A 305 3.60 17.70 12.45
CA ASP A 305 3.75 18.47 13.66
C ASP A 305 3.12 19.85 13.35
N MET A 306 1.79 19.88 13.50
CA MET A 306 0.97 21.08 13.35
C MET A 306 1.44 22.20 14.28
N SER A 307 2.44 21.92 15.13
CA SER A 307 3.02 22.89 16.08
C SER A 307 3.89 23.96 15.40
N THR A 308 4.28 23.79 14.14
CA THR A 308 5.26 24.68 13.49
C THR A 308 4.79 25.29 12.17
N GLY A 309 3.55 25.05 11.72
CA GLY A 309 3.17 25.21 10.34
C GLY A 309 2.32 26.43 10.01
N LEU A 310 2.65 27.02 8.86
CA LEU A 310 1.73 27.77 8.04
C LEU A 310 1.16 26.82 6.99
N VAL A 311 -0.15 26.72 6.93
CA VAL A 311 -0.85 25.93 5.92
C VAL A 311 -1.50 26.87 4.92
N ILE A 312 -1.28 26.64 3.63
CA ILE A 312 -2.05 27.30 2.57
C ILE A 312 -3.34 26.49 2.41
N ASN A 313 -4.45 27.06 2.85
CA ASN A 313 -5.75 26.41 2.83
C ASN A 313 -6.64 26.83 1.66
N GLU A 314 -6.26 27.88 0.94
CA GLU A 314 -6.96 28.27 -0.30
C GLU A 314 -6.00 29.00 -1.26
N ILE A 315 -6.13 28.71 -2.55
CA ILE A 315 -5.40 29.38 -3.62
C ILE A 315 -6.40 29.82 -4.68
N MET A 316 -6.49 31.13 -4.96
CA MET A 316 -7.21 31.67 -6.10
C MET A 316 -6.21 31.96 -7.22
N ASN A 317 -6.15 31.06 -8.18
CA ASN A 317 -5.31 31.18 -9.36
C ASN A 317 -6.18 31.56 -10.58
N ASN A 318 -5.81 32.61 -11.30
CA ASN A 318 -6.45 33.04 -12.53
C ASN A 318 -7.95 33.34 -12.40
N PRO A 319 -8.42 34.29 -11.56
CA PRO A 319 -9.83 34.63 -11.39
C PRO A 319 -10.43 35.24 -12.67
N VAL A 320 -11.61 34.75 -13.07
CA VAL A 320 -12.27 35.13 -14.34
C VAL A 320 -12.72 36.60 -14.38
N SER A 321 -12.92 37.22 -13.20
CA SER A 321 -13.56 38.54 -13.08
C SER A 321 -12.61 39.72 -12.86
N VAL A 322 -11.34 39.46 -12.59
CA VAL A 322 -10.30 40.47 -12.33
C VAL A 322 -8.99 40.09 -12.99
N THR A 323 -8.11 41.05 -13.26
CA THR A 323 -6.80 40.74 -13.83
C THR A 323 -5.87 40.11 -12.80
N ASP A 324 -4.96 39.26 -13.24
CA ASP A 324 -4.02 38.47 -12.41
C ASP A 324 -3.28 39.32 -11.35
N SER A 325 -2.92 40.55 -11.69
CA SER A 325 -2.23 41.46 -10.77
C SER A 325 -3.05 41.96 -9.58
N TYR A 326 -4.37 41.68 -9.56
CA TYR A 326 -5.28 42.14 -8.50
C TYR A 326 -6.22 41.07 -7.96
N GLY A 327 -6.20 39.90 -8.54
CA GLY A 327 -7.19 38.87 -8.24
C GLY A 327 -6.61 37.52 -7.80
N GLU A 328 -5.31 37.31 -7.99
CA GLU A 328 -4.63 36.13 -7.49
C GLU A 328 -4.30 36.30 -5.99
N TRP A 329 -4.63 35.31 -5.19
CA TRP A 329 -4.34 35.30 -3.77
C TRP A 329 -4.25 33.87 -3.24
N PHE A 330 -3.65 33.73 -2.10
CA PHE A 330 -3.70 32.51 -1.30
C PHE A 330 -3.99 32.87 0.15
N GLU A 331 -4.72 31.98 0.82
CA GLU A 331 -4.99 32.08 2.23
C GLU A 331 -4.04 31.18 3.00
N VAL A 332 -3.46 31.72 4.07
CA VAL A 332 -2.55 31.00 4.95
C VAL A 332 -3.13 30.97 6.35
N THR A 333 -3.27 29.80 6.90
CA THR A 333 -3.64 29.61 8.31
C THR A 333 -2.42 29.24 9.14
N ASN A 334 -2.21 29.93 10.24
CA ASN A 334 -1.26 29.52 11.25
C ASN A 334 -1.89 28.43 12.13
N THR A 335 -1.45 27.21 11.96
CA THR A 335 -1.91 26.04 12.74
C THR A 335 -1.11 25.83 14.02
N SER A 336 -0.03 26.61 14.21
CA SER A 336 0.77 26.54 15.43
C SER A 336 0.17 27.37 16.57
N ILE A 337 0.59 27.08 17.81
CA ILE A 337 0.24 27.86 18.99
C ILE A 337 1.11 29.14 19.13
N GLU A 338 2.11 29.30 18.27
CA GLU A 338 3.04 30.45 18.33
C GLU A 338 2.74 31.49 17.24
N THR A 339 3.13 32.73 17.47
CA THR A 339 3.00 33.79 16.47
C THR A 339 4.09 33.66 15.41
N ILE A 340 3.68 33.52 14.15
CA ILE A 340 4.57 33.48 13.00
C ILE A 340 4.55 34.85 12.31
N ASN A 341 5.74 35.45 12.12
CA ASN A 341 5.89 36.67 11.32
C ASN A 341 6.15 36.27 9.86
N LEU A 342 5.25 36.69 8.97
CA LEU A 342 5.35 36.51 7.51
C LEU A 342 6.26 37.58 6.90
#